data_6e0547071f5fc2b7b70a2d9be5b21992
#
_entry.id   6e0547071f5fc2b7b70a2d9be5b21992
#
_cell.length_a   1.000
_cell.length_b   1.000
_cell.length_c   1.000
_cell.angle_alpha   90.00
_cell.angle_beta   90.00
_cell.angle_gamma   90.00
#
_symmetry.space_group_name_H-M   'P 1'
#
loop_
_entity.id
_entity.type
_entity.pdbx_description
1 polymer ?
#
loop_
_entity_poly.entity_id
_entity_poly.type
_entity_poly.pdbx_seq_one_letter_code
_entity_poly.pdbx_strand_id
1 'polypeptide(L)'
;IEGGLPTWAYAAALIGIGTLIGMRFARISARTLLSYMAAAIGSFAVAIVISAIFVALVTLTTHAHFGDIVVAFAPGAMDAMLALALTLHIDPVFVGAHHLARFVFVSIATPGIVHLFGRPQVDADD
;
A
#
# COMPACT_ATOMS: atom_id res chain seq x y z
N ILE A 1 -5.01 27.64 15.56
CA ILE A 1 -5.29 26.54 16.49
C ILE A 1 -4.26 25.46 16.23
N GLU A 2 -3.14 25.49 16.95
CA GLU A 2 -2.11 24.44 16.93
C GLU A 2 -2.64 23.24 17.75
N GLY A 3 -3.48 22.44 17.16
CA GLY A 3 -4.06 21.23 17.76
C GLY A 3 -3.28 19.98 17.39
N GLY A 4 -1.94 20.02 17.48
CA GLY A 4 -1.11 18.84 17.33
C GLY A 4 -1.24 17.93 18.55
N LEU A 5 -1.41 16.62 18.33
CA LEU A 5 -1.32 15.62 19.41
C LEU A 5 0.04 15.73 20.11
N PRO A 6 0.10 15.64 21.45
CA PRO A 6 1.38 15.63 22.15
C PRO A 6 2.24 14.44 21.66
N THR A 7 3.55 14.66 21.55
CA THR A 7 4.50 13.67 21.03
C THR A 7 4.47 12.33 21.74
N TRP A 8 4.19 12.33 23.05
CA TRP A 8 4.03 11.09 23.81
C TRP A 8 2.80 10.28 23.39
N ALA A 9 1.68 10.94 23.07
CA ALA A 9 0.46 10.26 22.61
C ALA A 9 0.67 9.61 21.23
N TYR A 10 1.38 10.32 20.33
CA TYR A 10 1.78 9.77 19.04
C TYR A 10 2.70 8.55 19.20
N ALA A 11 3.72 8.67 20.07
CA ALA A 11 4.63 7.56 20.34
C ALA A 11 3.91 6.35 20.96
N ALA A 12 2.99 6.57 21.90
CA ALA A 12 2.20 5.51 22.51
C ALA A 12 1.31 4.79 21.47
N ALA A 13 0.68 5.54 20.56
CA ALA A 13 -0.11 4.97 19.48
C ALA A 13 0.74 4.10 18.54
N LEU A 14 1.94 4.58 18.14
CA LEU A 14 2.86 3.80 17.31
C LEU A 14 3.34 2.52 17.98
N ILE A 15 3.67 2.59 19.28
CA ILE A 15 4.07 1.40 20.07
C ILE A 15 2.90 0.42 20.14
N GLY A 16 1.68 0.90 20.40
CA GLY A 16 0.47 0.07 20.44
C GLY A 16 0.21 -0.65 19.13
N ILE A 17 0.24 0.07 18.00
CA ILE A 17 0.06 -0.51 16.66
C ILE A 17 1.20 -1.49 16.35
N GLY A 18 2.45 -1.12 16.62
CA GLY A 18 3.60 -1.98 16.41
C GLY A 18 3.53 -3.28 17.21
N THR A 19 3.07 -3.21 18.46
CA THR A 19 2.85 -4.38 19.31
C THR A 19 1.76 -5.30 18.77
N LEU A 20 0.62 -4.73 18.34
CA LEU A 20 -0.48 -5.50 17.75
C LEU A 20 -0.05 -6.23 16.48
N ILE A 21 0.73 -5.58 15.63
CA ILE A 21 1.28 -6.20 14.41
C ILE A 21 2.31 -7.26 14.79
N GLY A 22 3.22 -6.95 15.71
CA GLY A 22 4.28 -7.86 16.16
C GLY A 22 3.76 -9.16 16.77
N MET A 23 2.67 -9.09 17.55
CA MET A 23 2.05 -10.28 18.13
C MET A 23 1.53 -11.28 17.07
N ARG A 24 1.13 -10.80 15.90
CA ARG A 24 0.71 -11.68 14.79
C ARG A 24 1.86 -12.53 14.26
N PHE A 25 3.08 -12.02 14.35
CA PHE A 25 4.28 -12.72 13.90
C PHE A 25 4.90 -13.64 14.96
N ALA A 26 4.56 -13.45 16.25
CA ALA A 26 5.18 -14.19 17.36
C ALA A 26 4.96 -15.71 17.31
N ARG A 27 3.95 -16.19 16.58
CA ARG A 27 3.62 -17.61 16.43
C ARG A 27 4.04 -18.22 15.09
N ILE A 28 4.70 -17.43 14.23
CA ILE A 28 5.10 -17.86 12.89
C ILE A 28 6.53 -18.40 12.96
N SER A 29 6.79 -19.58 12.37
CA SER A 29 8.14 -20.11 12.29
C SER A 29 9.03 -19.23 11.40
N ALA A 30 10.33 -19.14 11.70
CA ALA A 30 11.28 -18.36 10.91
C ALA A 30 11.30 -18.79 9.44
N ARG A 31 11.13 -20.07 9.15
CA ARG A 31 11.08 -20.60 7.78
C ARG A 31 9.85 -20.11 7.03
N THR A 32 8.69 -20.10 7.69
CA THR A 32 7.44 -19.57 7.11
C THR A 32 7.54 -18.06 6.90
N LEU A 33 8.15 -17.33 7.84
CA LEU A 33 8.38 -15.90 7.71
C LEU A 33 9.26 -15.58 6.51
N LEU A 34 10.37 -16.31 6.31
CA LEU A 34 11.25 -16.14 5.15
C LEU A 34 10.52 -16.43 3.82
N SER A 35 9.66 -17.44 3.80
CA SER A 35 8.84 -17.73 2.62
C SER A 35 7.87 -16.59 2.31
N TYR A 36 7.22 -16.02 3.32
CA TYR A 36 6.33 -14.87 3.12
C TYR A 36 7.10 -13.61 2.70
N MET A 37 8.31 -13.39 3.23
CA MET A 37 9.17 -12.29 2.79
C MET A 37 9.56 -12.43 1.32
N ALA A 38 9.93 -13.63 0.88
CA ALA A 38 10.24 -13.88 -0.53
C ALA A 38 9.05 -13.58 -1.45
N ALA A 39 7.85 -14.04 -1.06
CA ALA A 39 6.61 -13.74 -1.78
C ALA A 39 6.28 -12.25 -1.78
N ALA A 40 6.48 -11.57 -0.65
CA ALA A 40 6.25 -10.13 -0.53
C ALA A 40 7.21 -9.33 -1.42
N ILE A 41 8.50 -9.68 -1.45
CA ILE A 41 9.49 -9.04 -2.32
C ILE A 41 9.12 -9.27 -3.79
N GLY A 42 8.73 -10.49 -4.15
CA GLY A 42 8.31 -10.80 -5.52
C GLY A 42 7.07 -9.99 -5.95
N SER A 43 6.05 -9.94 -5.11
CA SER A 43 4.84 -9.15 -5.40
C SER A 43 5.13 -7.65 -5.47
N PHE A 44 6.02 -7.16 -4.61
CA PHE A 44 6.44 -5.76 -4.62
C PHE A 44 7.23 -5.41 -5.88
N ALA A 45 8.12 -6.28 -6.33
CA ALA A 45 8.85 -6.11 -7.59
C ALA A 45 7.88 -6.03 -8.79
N VAL A 46 6.88 -6.91 -8.84
CA VAL A 46 5.83 -6.86 -9.88
C VAL A 46 5.05 -5.55 -9.80
N ALA A 47 4.68 -5.10 -8.62
CA ALA A 47 3.98 -3.83 -8.42
C ALA A 47 4.81 -2.64 -8.91
N ILE A 48 6.12 -2.62 -8.65
CA ILE A 48 7.03 -1.57 -9.15
C ILE A 48 7.07 -1.57 -10.68
N VAL A 49 7.22 -2.74 -11.31
CA VAL A 49 7.26 -2.85 -12.78
C VAL A 49 5.97 -2.34 -13.40
N ILE A 50 4.82 -2.76 -12.87
CA ILE A 50 3.51 -2.29 -13.36
C ILE A 50 3.37 -0.77 -13.16
N SER A 51 3.73 -0.26 -11.99
CA SER A 51 3.72 1.19 -11.72
C SER A 51 4.62 1.96 -12.69
N ALA A 52 5.83 1.46 -12.96
CA ALA A 52 6.75 2.10 -13.91
C ALA A 52 6.18 2.16 -15.33
N ILE A 53 5.51 1.09 -15.77
CA ILE A 53 4.82 1.06 -17.08
C ILE A 53 3.72 2.14 -17.12
N PHE A 54 2.89 2.24 -16.07
CA PHE A 54 1.84 3.26 -16.01
C PHE A 54 2.40 4.67 -15.93
N VAL A 55 3.47 4.90 -15.14
CA VAL A 55 4.17 6.18 -15.10
C VAL A 55 4.66 6.57 -16.49
N ALA A 56 5.32 5.67 -17.21
CA ALA A 56 5.80 5.92 -18.56
C ALA A 56 4.63 6.24 -19.51
N LEU A 57 3.56 5.44 -19.47
CA LEU A 57 2.39 5.65 -20.32
C LEU A 57 1.73 7.01 -20.08
N VAL A 58 1.50 7.37 -18.81
CA VAL A 58 0.86 8.63 -18.44
C VAL A 58 1.76 9.83 -18.76
N THR A 59 3.07 9.71 -18.53
CA THR A 59 4.03 10.77 -18.90
C THR A 59 4.04 11.04 -20.39
N LEU A 60 3.86 10.01 -21.22
CA LEU A 60 3.81 10.16 -22.67
C LEU A 60 2.48 10.71 -23.20
N THR A 61 1.39 10.54 -22.44
CA THR A 61 0.03 10.92 -22.86
C THR A 61 -0.49 12.20 -22.22
N THR A 62 0.15 12.67 -21.14
CA THR A 62 -0.31 13.85 -20.38
C THR A 62 0.81 14.88 -20.23
N HIS A 63 0.41 16.13 -19.98
CA HIS A 63 1.34 17.22 -19.67
C HIS A 63 1.51 17.45 -18.15
N ALA A 64 1.11 16.47 -17.32
CA ALA A 64 1.27 16.57 -15.88
C ALA A 64 2.77 16.51 -15.49
N HIS A 65 3.11 17.12 -14.36
CA HIS A 65 4.50 17.09 -13.88
C HIS A 65 4.93 15.67 -13.54
N PHE A 66 6.11 15.28 -14.00
CA PHE A 66 6.65 13.94 -13.79
C PHE A 66 6.64 13.50 -12.32
N GLY A 67 6.97 14.45 -11.40
CA GLY A 67 6.94 14.18 -9.96
C GLY A 67 5.55 13.76 -9.44
N ASP A 68 4.49 14.46 -9.91
CA ASP A 68 3.10 14.16 -9.54
C ASP A 68 2.72 12.74 -9.98
N ILE A 69 3.07 12.39 -11.23
CA ILE A 69 2.79 11.07 -11.81
C ILE A 69 3.52 9.97 -11.02
N VAL A 70 4.82 10.14 -10.75
CA VAL A 70 5.62 9.15 -10.03
C VAL A 70 5.04 8.89 -8.64
N VAL A 71 4.73 9.92 -7.87
CA VAL A 71 4.20 9.78 -6.51
C VAL A 71 2.77 9.22 -6.51
N ALA A 72 1.94 9.62 -7.49
CA ALA A 72 0.57 9.11 -7.63
C ALA A 72 0.53 7.61 -7.94
N PHE A 73 1.44 7.11 -8.77
CA PHE A 73 1.48 5.69 -9.18
C PHE A 73 2.41 4.84 -8.32
N ALA A 74 3.20 5.42 -7.41
CA ALA A 74 4.11 4.67 -6.54
C ALA A 74 3.34 3.66 -5.68
N PRO A 75 3.86 2.42 -5.54
CA PRO A 75 3.29 1.44 -4.63
C PRO A 75 3.63 1.81 -3.18
N GLY A 76 2.69 2.43 -2.47
CA GLY A 76 2.88 2.88 -1.10
C GLY A 76 1.57 3.11 -0.35
N ALA A 77 1.67 3.37 0.95
CA ALA A 77 0.54 3.76 1.77
C ALA A 77 0.10 5.19 1.43
N MET A 78 -1.21 5.41 1.35
CA MET A 78 -1.80 6.69 0.93
C MET A 78 -1.32 7.87 1.80
N ASP A 79 -1.32 7.70 3.10
CA ASP A 79 -0.89 8.70 4.08
C ASP A 79 0.59 9.07 3.93
N ALA A 80 1.47 8.08 3.68
CA ALA A 80 2.88 8.32 3.42
C ALA A 80 3.09 9.07 2.09
N MET A 81 2.34 8.71 1.04
CA MET A 81 2.43 9.37 -0.25
C MET A 81 1.85 10.80 -0.22
N LEU A 82 0.77 11.04 0.54
CA LEU A 82 0.26 12.39 0.77
C LEU A 82 1.24 13.26 1.56
N ALA A 83 1.87 12.72 2.61
CA ALA A 83 2.91 13.42 3.35
C ALA A 83 4.11 13.77 2.45
N LEU A 84 4.51 12.84 1.59
CA LEU A 84 5.57 13.05 0.60
C LEU A 84 5.18 14.13 -0.42
N ALA A 85 3.95 14.10 -0.91
CA ALA A 85 3.44 15.10 -1.85
C ALA A 85 3.49 16.51 -1.26
N LEU A 86 3.07 16.67 0.00
CA LEU A 86 3.15 17.95 0.70
C LEU A 86 4.59 18.43 0.90
N THR A 87 5.53 17.54 1.25
CA THR A 87 6.94 17.89 1.47
C THR A 87 7.66 18.25 0.17
N LEU A 88 7.31 17.63 -0.94
CA LEU A 88 7.89 17.88 -2.26
C LEU A 88 7.17 18.99 -3.04
N HIS A 89 6.15 19.63 -2.44
CA HIS A 89 5.30 20.64 -3.10
C HIS A 89 4.64 20.11 -4.39
N ILE A 90 4.27 18.85 -4.39
CA ILE A 90 3.51 18.14 -5.43
C ILE A 90 2.01 18.28 -5.12
N ASP A 91 1.16 18.17 -6.13
CA ASP A 91 -0.29 18.26 -5.93
C ASP A 91 -0.84 17.09 -5.09
N PRO A 92 -1.18 17.33 -3.80
CA PRO A 92 -1.66 16.27 -2.93
C PRO A 92 -3.07 15.77 -3.32
N VAL A 93 -3.86 16.59 -4.03
CA VAL A 93 -5.20 16.21 -4.49
C VAL A 93 -5.08 15.20 -5.62
N PHE A 94 -4.19 15.45 -6.59
CA PHE A 94 -3.91 14.52 -7.67
C PHE A 94 -3.39 13.18 -7.13
N VAL A 95 -2.40 13.20 -6.24
CA VAL A 95 -1.84 12.00 -5.62
C VAL A 95 -2.90 11.25 -4.82
N GLY A 96 -3.65 11.95 -3.95
CA GLY A 96 -4.70 11.35 -3.12
C GLY A 96 -5.82 10.72 -3.94
N ALA A 97 -6.27 11.38 -5.00
CA ALA A 97 -7.31 10.86 -5.89
C ALA A 97 -6.90 9.53 -6.55
N HIS A 98 -5.64 9.43 -7.03
CA HIS A 98 -5.12 8.20 -7.64
C HIS A 98 -5.00 7.07 -6.62
N HIS A 99 -4.49 7.34 -5.42
CA HIS A 99 -4.40 6.33 -4.36
C HIS A 99 -5.78 5.86 -3.90
N LEU A 100 -6.75 6.76 -3.78
CA LEU A 100 -8.13 6.42 -3.44
C LEU A 100 -8.79 5.58 -4.53
N ALA A 101 -8.65 5.97 -5.80
CA ALA A 101 -9.19 5.22 -6.93
C ALA A 101 -8.61 3.79 -6.98
N ARG A 102 -7.28 3.65 -6.77
CA ARG A 102 -6.63 2.34 -6.66
C ARG A 102 -7.19 1.53 -5.50
N PHE A 103 -7.36 2.13 -4.34
CA PHE A 103 -7.91 1.45 -3.16
C PHE A 103 -9.32 0.92 -3.44
N VAL A 104 -10.20 1.75 -4.00
CA VAL A 104 -11.56 1.35 -4.36
C VAL A 104 -11.55 0.24 -5.40
N PHE A 105 -10.74 0.38 -6.45
CA PHE A 105 -10.61 -0.63 -7.49
C PHE A 105 -10.15 -1.98 -6.93
N VAL A 106 -9.09 -2.00 -6.12
CA VAL A 106 -8.57 -3.24 -5.52
C VAL A 106 -9.59 -3.85 -4.57
N SER A 107 -10.29 -3.03 -3.78
CA SER A 107 -11.31 -3.50 -2.84
C SER A 107 -12.48 -4.19 -3.53
N ILE A 108 -12.86 -3.73 -4.72
CA ILE A 108 -13.93 -4.35 -5.53
C ILE A 108 -13.39 -5.54 -6.33
N ALA A 109 -12.20 -5.43 -6.90
CA ALA A 109 -11.63 -6.47 -7.75
C ALA A 109 -11.21 -7.72 -6.96
N THR A 110 -10.71 -7.54 -5.73
CA THR A 110 -10.20 -8.66 -4.92
C THR A 110 -11.23 -9.76 -4.64
N PRO A 111 -12.45 -9.45 -4.17
CA PRO A 111 -13.48 -10.48 -3.98
C PRO A 111 -13.85 -11.19 -5.29
N GLY A 112 -13.91 -10.45 -6.39
CA GLY A 112 -14.18 -11.00 -7.72
C GLY A 112 -13.10 -11.98 -8.17
N ILE A 113 -11.83 -11.63 -8.01
CA ILE A 113 -10.68 -12.48 -8.35
C ILE A 113 -10.66 -13.73 -7.47
N VAL A 114 -10.88 -13.57 -6.16
CA VAL A 114 -10.94 -14.70 -5.23
C VAL A 114 -12.08 -15.65 -5.57
N HIS A 115 -13.24 -15.13 -5.95
CA HIS A 115 -14.39 -15.94 -6.36
C HIS A 115 -14.11 -16.71 -7.66
N LEU A 116 -13.42 -16.11 -8.62
CA LEU A 116 -13.13 -16.72 -9.93
C LEU A 116 -11.96 -17.72 -9.87
N PHE A 117 -10.95 -17.47 -9.06
CA PHE A 117 -9.70 -18.21 -9.04
C PHE A 117 -9.39 -18.87 -7.68
N GLY A 118 -10.15 -18.52 -6.63
CA GLY A 118 -10.01 -19.13 -5.31
C GLY A 118 -10.40 -20.62 -5.38
N ARG A 119 -9.53 -21.49 -4.88
CA ARG A 119 -9.89 -22.90 -4.68
C ARG A 119 -10.99 -22.95 -3.63
N PRO A 120 -12.05 -23.78 -3.82
CA PRO A 120 -13.00 -24.04 -2.75
C PRO A 120 -12.21 -24.52 -1.52
N GLN A 121 -12.40 -23.86 -0.38
CA GLN A 121 -11.94 -24.46 0.88
C GLN A 121 -12.76 -25.75 1.05
N VAL A 122 -12.07 -26.88 0.98
CA VAL A 122 -12.63 -28.15 1.43
C VAL A 122 -12.77 -28.00 2.94
N ASP A 123 -13.99 -27.88 3.41
CA ASP A 123 -14.30 -27.88 4.83
C ASP A 123 -13.68 -29.16 5.43
N ALA A 124 -12.65 -28.98 6.25
CA ALA A 124 -12.02 -30.04 7.03
C ALA A 124 -12.84 -30.22 8.32
N ASP A 125 -14.12 -30.51 8.16
CA ASP A 125 -15.01 -31.00 9.22
C ASP A 125 -15.40 -32.45 8.87
N ASP A 126 -14.53 -33.40 9.22
CA ASP A 126 -14.84 -34.81 9.56
C ASP A 126 -13.76 -35.36 10.52
#